data_049ec2b73a9c98a9c9d0e206601d10c2
#
_entry.id   049ec2b73a9c98a9c9d0e206601d10c2
#
_cell.length_a   1.000
_cell.length_b   1.000
_cell.length_c   1.000
_cell.angle_alpha   90.00
_cell.angle_beta   90.00
_cell.angle_gamma   90.00
#
_symmetry.space_group_name_H-M   'P 1'
#
loop_
_entity.id
_entity.type
_entity.pdbx_description
1 polymer ?
#
loop_
_entity_poly.entity_id
_entity_poly.type
_entity_poly.pdbx_seq_one_letter_code
_entity_poly.pdbx_strand_id
1 'polypeptide(L)'
;RNIRCLAIAGFFATGTTWGVTQWANLYMVKQLGVTAIYAGQVMSVFGTAALIAKPTIGILSDILPIKKNHLAALVMFLFAPALIVFASTSNPNMLFITGPILGIGAFMHSALTNALVVQSAAPHLRGTTAGFVNLFNQIGALLAPLLLGNVLVMTGSYQMSLMSIAIAPVIGACALFFIRLK
;
A
#
# COMPACT_ATOMS: atom_id res chain seq x y z
N ARG A 1 8.06 -21.36 -4.27
CA ARG A 1 8.77 -20.07 -4.31
C ARG A 1 7.80 -18.91 -4.51
N ASN A 2 6.91 -18.93 -5.49
CA ASN A 2 5.99 -17.82 -5.78
C ASN A 2 5.12 -17.43 -4.57
N ILE A 3 4.58 -18.41 -3.84
CA ILE A 3 3.72 -18.15 -2.66
C ILE A 3 4.50 -17.40 -1.56
N ARG A 4 5.78 -17.74 -1.34
CA ARG A 4 6.62 -17.02 -0.37
C ARG A 4 6.85 -15.56 -0.79
N CYS A 5 7.14 -15.33 -2.09
CA CYS A 5 7.29 -13.97 -2.61
C CYS A 5 5.99 -13.16 -2.45
N LEU A 6 4.82 -13.78 -2.71
CA LEU A 6 3.51 -13.15 -2.50
C LEU A 6 3.22 -12.85 -1.03
N ALA A 7 3.60 -13.76 -0.12
CA ALA A 7 3.44 -13.52 1.32
C ALA A 7 4.32 -12.35 1.81
N ILE A 8 5.59 -12.29 1.36
CA ILE A 8 6.49 -11.17 1.66
C ILE A 8 5.95 -9.86 1.09
N ALA A 9 5.58 -9.86 -0.19
CA ALA A 9 5.03 -8.68 -0.84
C ALA A 9 3.76 -8.19 -0.14
N GLY A 10 2.87 -9.11 0.18
CA GLY A 10 1.62 -8.79 0.87
C GLY A 10 1.83 -8.27 2.30
N PHE A 11 2.77 -8.84 3.05
CA PHE A 11 3.16 -8.36 4.39
C PHE A 11 3.55 -6.88 4.34
N PHE A 12 4.50 -6.51 3.48
CA PHE A 12 5.00 -5.14 3.40
C PHE A 12 3.97 -4.18 2.79
N ALA A 13 3.27 -4.58 1.73
CA ALA A 13 2.29 -3.73 1.08
C ALA A 13 1.08 -3.47 1.96
N THR A 14 0.49 -4.52 2.55
CA THR A 14 -0.68 -4.39 3.42
C THR A 14 -0.32 -3.65 4.70
N GLY A 15 0.85 -3.93 5.28
CA GLY A 15 1.36 -3.19 6.44
C GLY A 15 1.44 -1.70 6.16
N THR A 16 2.04 -1.30 5.03
CA THR A 16 2.12 0.12 4.65
C THR A 16 0.74 0.71 4.40
N THR A 17 -0.15 0.01 3.69
CA THR A 17 -1.51 0.48 3.41
C THR A 17 -2.28 0.76 4.69
N TRP A 18 -2.29 -0.16 5.64
CA TRP A 18 -2.99 0.01 6.92
C TRP A 18 -2.31 1.03 7.82
N GLY A 19 -0.96 1.07 7.85
CA GLY A 19 -0.21 2.09 8.54
C GLY A 19 -0.58 3.49 8.05
N VAL A 20 -0.57 3.71 6.75
CA VAL A 20 -0.97 4.98 6.13
C VAL A 20 -2.43 5.31 6.43
N THR A 21 -3.36 4.37 6.23
CA THR A 21 -4.80 4.61 6.40
C THR A 21 -5.14 5.05 7.83
N GLN A 22 -4.46 4.49 8.82
CA GLN A 22 -4.69 4.83 10.23
C GLN A 22 -3.97 6.11 10.66
N TRP A 23 -2.77 6.38 10.12
CA TRP A 23 -1.91 7.44 10.60
C TRP A 23 -1.97 8.73 9.78
N ALA A 24 -2.42 8.68 8.52
CA ALA A 24 -2.52 9.87 7.66
C ALA A 24 -3.42 10.95 8.27
N ASN A 25 -4.55 10.55 8.88
CA ASN A 25 -5.45 11.49 9.57
C ASN A 25 -4.74 12.16 10.76
N LEU A 26 -4.06 11.37 11.60
CA LEU A 26 -3.29 11.90 12.75
C LEU A 26 -2.18 12.83 12.29
N TYR A 27 -1.46 12.48 11.22
CA TYR A 27 -0.43 13.34 10.62
C TYR A 27 -1.02 14.69 10.21
N MET A 28 -2.13 14.70 9.47
CA MET A 28 -2.76 15.93 9.01
C MET A 28 -3.23 16.81 10.18
N VAL A 29 -3.87 16.22 11.18
CA VAL A 29 -4.40 16.97 12.33
C VAL A 29 -3.28 17.42 13.28
N LYS A 30 -2.37 16.53 13.65
CA LYS A 30 -1.35 16.81 14.68
C LYS A 30 -0.11 17.51 14.16
N GLN A 31 0.33 17.21 12.93
CA GLN A 31 1.53 17.79 12.35
C GLN A 31 1.24 19.06 11.51
N LEU A 32 0.15 19.04 10.71
CA LEU A 32 -0.19 20.14 9.83
C LEU A 32 -1.23 21.10 10.43
N GLY A 33 -1.84 20.78 11.57
CA GLY A 33 -2.79 21.64 12.28
C GLY A 33 -4.13 21.81 11.59
N VAL A 34 -4.49 20.94 10.62
CA VAL A 34 -5.80 21.01 9.96
C VAL A 34 -6.90 20.44 10.86
N THR A 35 -8.15 20.84 10.62
CA THR A 35 -9.28 20.28 11.36
C THR A 35 -9.53 18.82 11.04
N ALA A 36 -10.13 18.07 11.96
CA ALA A 36 -10.50 16.67 11.73
C ALA A 36 -11.48 16.51 10.55
N ILE A 37 -12.37 17.49 10.34
CA ILE A 37 -13.28 17.52 9.19
C ILE A 37 -12.50 17.63 7.88
N TYR A 38 -11.54 18.53 7.80
CA TYR A 38 -10.69 18.70 6.63
C TYR A 38 -9.89 17.42 6.33
N ALA A 39 -9.26 16.83 7.35
CA ALA A 39 -8.55 15.58 7.20
C ALA A 39 -9.47 14.43 6.72
N GLY A 40 -10.70 14.37 7.23
CA GLY A 40 -11.73 13.43 6.77
C GLY A 40 -12.10 13.62 5.30
N GLN A 41 -12.21 14.87 4.82
CA GLN A 41 -12.46 15.16 3.40
C GLN A 41 -11.31 14.67 2.51
N VAL A 42 -10.06 14.93 2.90
CA VAL A 42 -8.89 14.42 2.17
C VAL A 42 -8.90 12.89 2.13
N MET A 43 -9.20 12.23 3.26
CA MET A 43 -9.29 10.76 3.32
C MET A 43 -10.47 10.20 2.51
N SER A 44 -11.54 10.96 2.34
CA SER A 44 -12.65 10.57 1.44
C SER A 44 -12.21 10.58 -0.03
N VAL A 45 -11.47 11.60 -0.45
CA VAL A 45 -10.92 11.65 -1.82
C VAL A 45 -9.85 10.59 -2.03
N PHE A 46 -8.99 10.33 -1.04
CA PHE A 46 -8.06 9.19 -1.01
C PHE A 46 -8.80 7.86 -1.24
N GLY A 47 -9.88 7.60 -0.49
CA GLY A 47 -10.67 6.38 -0.62
C GLY A 47 -11.39 6.25 -1.97
N THR A 48 -11.93 7.35 -2.49
CA THR A 48 -12.57 7.39 -3.81
C THR A 48 -11.57 7.08 -4.92
N ALA A 49 -10.38 7.66 -4.87
CA ALA A 49 -9.30 7.35 -5.81
C ALA A 49 -8.88 5.87 -5.75
N ALA A 50 -8.77 5.31 -4.54
CA ALA A 50 -8.48 3.89 -4.32
C ALA A 50 -9.58 2.98 -4.90
N LEU A 51 -10.85 3.36 -4.74
CA LEU A 51 -11.99 2.61 -5.27
C LEU A 51 -11.94 2.52 -6.80
N ILE A 52 -11.62 3.63 -7.47
CA ILE A 52 -11.50 3.69 -8.93
C ILE A 52 -10.24 2.97 -9.41
N ALA A 53 -9.13 3.09 -8.70
CA ALA A 53 -7.85 2.52 -9.09
C ALA A 53 -7.85 0.99 -9.20
N LYS A 54 -8.60 0.29 -8.33
CA LYS A 54 -8.65 -1.18 -8.31
C LYS A 54 -9.22 -1.79 -9.60
N PRO A 55 -10.42 -1.42 -10.07
CA PRO A 55 -10.93 -1.94 -11.34
C PRO A 55 -10.08 -1.46 -12.53
N THR A 56 -9.59 -0.22 -12.50
CA THR A 56 -8.75 0.34 -13.56
C THR A 56 -7.49 -0.49 -13.79
N ILE A 57 -6.76 -0.85 -12.73
CA ILE A 57 -5.55 -1.67 -12.88
C ILE A 57 -5.87 -3.10 -13.31
N GLY A 58 -7.03 -3.63 -12.91
CA GLY A 58 -7.53 -4.92 -13.39
C GLY A 58 -7.66 -4.92 -14.92
N ILE A 59 -8.38 -3.93 -15.47
CA ILE A 59 -8.57 -3.76 -16.92
C ILE A 59 -7.21 -3.52 -17.61
N LEU A 60 -6.37 -2.63 -17.07
CA LEU A 60 -5.05 -2.36 -17.62
C LEU A 60 -4.17 -3.61 -17.67
N SER A 61 -4.25 -4.47 -16.66
CA SER A 61 -3.48 -5.71 -16.61
C SER A 61 -3.85 -6.73 -17.68
N ASP A 62 -5.05 -6.62 -18.24
CA ASP A 62 -5.54 -7.51 -19.29
C ASP A 62 -5.24 -6.94 -20.71
N ILE A 63 -5.11 -5.61 -20.83
CA ILE A 63 -4.84 -4.92 -22.12
C ILE A 63 -3.34 -4.77 -22.35
N LEU A 64 -2.55 -4.48 -21.30
CA LEU A 64 -1.14 -4.21 -21.44
C LEU A 64 -0.33 -5.49 -21.70
N PRO A 65 0.63 -5.48 -22.64
CA PRO A 65 1.52 -6.62 -22.92
C PRO A 65 2.62 -6.77 -21.85
N ILE A 66 2.28 -6.55 -20.59
CA ILE A 66 3.20 -6.60 -19.45
C ILE A 66 2.80 -7.76 -18.53
N LYS A 67 3.76 -8.54 -18.09
CA LYS A 67 3.50 -9.63 -17.14
C LYS A 67 2.89 -9.08 -15.85
N LYS A 68 1.80 -9.69 -15.36
CA LYS A 68 1.06 -9.22 -14.17
C LYS A 68 1.94 -9.02 -12.94
N ASN A 69 2.96 -9.86 -12.73
CA ASN A 69 3.91 -9.70 -11.63
C ASN A 69 4.80 -8.45 -11.77
N HIS A 70 5.23 -8.09 -12.98
CA HIS A 70 6.01 -6.88 -13.22
C HIS A 70 5.15 -5.63 -13.06
N LEU A 71 3.91 -5.67 -13.56
CA LEU A 71 2.96 -4.57 -13.37
C LEU A 71 2.63 -4.38 -11.87
N ALA A 72 2.42 -5.46 -11.14
CA ALA A 72 2.21 -5.42 -9.69
C ALA A 72 3.43 -4.85 -8.95
N ALA A 73 4.64 -5.25 -9.34
CA ALA A 73 5.88 -4.72 -8.79
C ALA A 73 6.03 -3.21 -9.07
N LEU A 74 5.73 -2.76 -10.30
CA LEU A 74 5.79 -1.35 -10.67
C LEU A 74 4.83 -0.50 -9.83
N VAL A 75 3.56 -0.93 -9.75
CA VAL A 75 2.53 -0.22 -8.98
C VAL A 75 2.89 -0.15 -7.50
N MET A 76 3.41 -1.25 -6.96
CA MET A 76 3.86 -1.29 -5.57
C MET A 76 5.11 -0.43 -5.34
N PHE A 77 6.03 -0.38 -6.29
CA PHE A 77 7.19 0.52 -6.23
C PHE A 77 6.77 1.98 -6.20
N LEU A 78 5.77 2.37 -7.02
CA LEU A 78 5.25 3.74 -7.09
C LEU A 78 4.50 4.16 -5.81
N PHE A 79 4.11 3.24 -4.96
CA PHE A 79 3.51 3.55 -3.66
C PHE A 79 4.51 4.26 -2.73
N ALA A 80 5.79 3.91 -2.76
CA ALA A 80 6.81 4.55 -1.91
C ALA A 80 6.97 6.05 -2.20
N PRO A 81 7.22 6.51 -3.44
CA PRO A 81 7.29 7.95 -3.73
C PRO A 81 5.96 8.66 -3.47
N ALA A 82 4.80 8.03 -3.72
CA ALA A 82 3.51 8.62 -3.39
C ALA A 82 3.38 8.90 -1.88
N LEU A 83 3.83 7.96 -1.03
CA LEU A 83 3.86 8.14 0.41
C LEU A 83 4.83 9.24 0.84
N ILE A 84 6.03 9.28 0.26
CA ILE A 84 7.02 10.31 0.56
C ILE A 84 6.49 11.70 0.18
N VAL A 85 5.89 11.85 -1.00
CA VAL A 85 5.29 13.12 -1.45
C VAL A 85 4.18 13.56 -0.51
N PHE A 86 3.28 12.65 -0.13
CA PHE A 86 2.21 12.96 0.83
C PHE A 86 2.78 13.39 2.19
N ALA A 87 3.71 12.64 2.75
CA ALA A 87 4.32 12.94 4.05
C ALA A 87 5.20 14.20 4.04
N SER A 88 5.69 14.64 2.88
CA SER A 88 6.46 15.89 2.71
C SER A 88 5.58 17.10 2.42
N THR A 89 4.26 16.92 2.28
CA THR A 89 3.34 17.99 1.93
C THR A 89 3.10 18.90 3.13
N SER A 90 3.61 20.13 3.08
CA SER A 90 3.42 21.16 4.14
C SER A 90 2.20 22.05 3.89
N ASN A 91 1.78 22.20 2.63
CA ASN A 91 0.62 23.01 2.27
C ASN A 91 -0.66 22.17 2.32
N PRO A 92 -1.63 22.49 3.22
CA PRO A 92 -2.86 21.73 3.34
C PRO A 92 -3.64 21.58 2.03
N ASN A 93 -3.67 22.59 1.18
CA ASN A 93 -4.41 22.52 -0.09
C ASN A 93 -3.87 21.47 -1.05
N MET A 94 -2.56 21.16 -0.97
CA MET A 94 -1.94 20.12 -1.78
C MET A 94 -2.33 18.70 -1.35
N LEU A 95 -2.88 18.53 -0.14
CA LEU A 95 -3.36 17.23 0.35
C LEU A 95 -4.51 16.67 -0.51
N PHE A 96 -5.32 17.52 -1.13
CA PHE A 96 -6.36 17.08 -2.06
C PHE A 96 -5.81 16.56 -3.40
N ILE A 97 -4.52 16.77 -3.68
CA ILE A 97 -3.81 16.20 -4.83
C ILE A 97 -2.97 15.00 -4.39
N THR A 98 -2.19 15.16 -3.34
CA THR A 98 -1.27 14.10 -2.87
C THR A 98 -2.00 12.95 -2.18
N GLY A 99 -3.15 13.22 -1.55
CA GLY A 99 -4.01 12.21 -0.94
C GLY A 99 -4.55 11.18 -1.94
N PRO A 100 -5.23 11.59 -3.04
CA PRO A 100 -5.66 10.67 -4.10
C PRO A 100 -4.51 9.87 -4.72
N ILE A 101 -3.37 10.51 -4.98
CA ILE A 101 -2.16 9.82 -5.50
C ILE A 101 -1.71 8.73 -4.53
N LEU A 102 -1.70 9.04 -3.23
CA LEU A 102 -1.39 8.06 -2.19
C LEU A 102 -2.44 6.94 -2.13
N GLY A 103 -3.73 7.26 -2.28
CA GLY A 103 -4.82 6.28 -2.31
C GLY A 103 -4.69 5.28 -3.45
N ILE A 104 -4.34 5.77 -4.64
CA ILE A 104 -4.02 4.94 -5.80
C ILE A 104 -2.86 4.00 -5.47
N GLY A 105 -1.74 4.53 -5.01
CA GLY A 105 -0.55 3.75 -4.65
C GLY A 105 -0.83 2.70 -3.58
N ALA A 106 -1.58 3.06 -2.55
CA ALA A 106 -1.88 2.19 -1.41
C ALA A 106 -2.77 0.99 -1.76
N PHE A 107 -3.67 1.10 -2.73
CA PHE A 107 -4.67 0.07 -2.99
C PHE A 107 -4.59 -0.60 -4.36
N MET A 108 -4.00 0.04 -5.36
CA MET A 108 -3.96 -0.44 -6.74
C MET A 108 -3.25 -1.80 -6.86
N HIS A 109 -2.16 -2.02 -6.11
CA HIS A 109 -1.40 -3.26 -6.12
C HIS A 109 -2.22 -4.49 -5.67
N SER A 110 -3.22 -4.29 -4.79
CA SER A 110 -3.96 -5.40 -4.17
C SER A 110 -4.76 -6.24 -5.17
N ALA A 111 -5.31 -5.64 -6.22
CA ALA A 111 -6.03 -6.35 -7.27
C ALA A 111 -5.11 -7.32 -8.02
N LEU A 112 -3.90 -6.87 -8.36
CA LEU A 112 -2.91 -7.68 -9.07
C LEU A 112 -2.32 -8.78 -8.18
N THR A 113 -2.00 -8.47 -6.93
CA THR A 113 -1.44 -9.47 -6.00
C THR A 113 -2.44 -10.57 -5.70
N ASN A 114 -3.73 -10.25 -5.53
CA ASN A 114 -4.78 -11.25 -5.34
C ASN A 114 -4.93 -12.16 -6.59
N ALA A 115 -4.89 -11.59 -7.79
CA ALA A 115 -4.89 -12.37 -9.03
C ALA A 115 -3.68 -13.31 -9.13
N LEU A 116 -2.48 -12.82 -8.76
CA LEU A 116 -1.25 -13.63 -8.73
C LEU A 116 -1.31 -14.77 -7.70
N VAL A 117 -1.95 -14.57 -6.55
CA VAL A 117 -2.17 -15.63 -5.55
C VAL A 117 -2.99 -16.76 -6.17
N VAL A 118 -4.12 -16.44 -6.81
CA VAL A 118 -4.99 -17.42 -7.44
C VAL A 118 -4.30 -18.15 -8.59
N GLN A 119 -3.51 -17.42 -9.42
CA GLN A 119 -2.76 -18.01 -10.54
C GLN A 119 -1.59 -18.89 -10.10
N SER A 120 -0.99 -18.59 -8.94
CA SER A 120 0.17 -19.32 -8.41
C SER A 120 -0.21 -20.60 -7.65
N ALA A 121 -1.48 -20.82 -7.36
CA ALA A 121 -1.99 -21.95 -6.59
C ALA A 121 -2.61 -23.01 -7.48
N ALA A 122 -2.42 -24.30 -7.13
CA ALA A 122 -3.17 -25.39 -7.73
C ALA A 122 -4.69 -25.19 -7.47
N PRO A 123 -5.58 -25.59 -8.40
CA PRO A 123 -7.03 -25.33 -8.27
C PRO A 123 -7.64 -25.73 -6.93
N HIS A 124 -7.26 -26.90 -6.41
CA HIS A 124 -7.75 -27.45 -5.14
C HIS A 124 -7.12 -26.80 -3.90
N LEU A 125 -6.05 -26.01 -4.04
CA LEU A 125 -5.35 -25.33 -2.94
C LEU A 125 -5.51 -23.80 -2.94
N ARG A 126 -6.33 -23.24 -3.83
CA ARG A 126 -6.49 -21.78 -3.98
C ARG A 126 -6.92 -21.11 -2.68
N GLY A 127 -7.91 -21.66 -1.99
CA GLY A 127 -8.37 -21.13 -0.71
C GLY A 127 -7.29 -21.17 0.38
N THR A 128 -6.62 -22.31 0.55
CA THR A 128 -5.54 -22.46 1.52
C THR A 128 -4.37 -21.51 1.22
N THR A 129 -4.00 -21.37 -0.06
CA THR A 129 -2.93 -20.44 -0.47
C THR A 129 -3.31 -18.99 -0.21
N ALA A 130 -4.54 -18.62 -0.52
CA ALA A 130 -5.05 -17.27 -0.25
C ALA A 130 -5.08 -16.99 1.26
N GLY A 131 -5.54 -17.93 2.07
CA GLY A 131 -5.53 -17.82 3.53
C GLY A 131 -4.11 -17.68 4.10
N PHE A 132 -3.15 -18.47 3.59
CA PHE A 132 -1.75 -18.37 3.99
C PHE A 132 -1.15 -16.99 3.66
N VAL A 133 -1.33 -16.49 2.45
CA VAL A 133 -0.85 -15.16 2.07
C VAL A 133 -1.55 -14.07 2.90
N ASN A 134 -2.86 -14.20 3.11
CA ASN A 134 -3.62 -13.25 3.91
C ASN A 134 -3.16 -13.21 5.37
N LEU A 135 -2.73 -14.34 5.95
CA LEU A 135 -2.14 -14.35 7.30
C LEU A 135 -0.94 -13.40 7.39
N PHE A 136 -0.02 -13.44 6.43
CA PHE A 136 1.13 -12.53 6.38
C PHE A 136 0.70 -11.07 6.17
N ASN A 137 -0.33 -10.83 5.34
CA ASN A 137 -0.91 -9.50 5.15
C ASN A 137 -1.40 -8.93 6.47
N GLN A 138 -2.11 -9.73 7.28
CA GLN A 138 -2.65 -9.28 8.57
C GLN A 138 -1.57 -9.08 9.62
N ILE A 139 -0.51 -9.90 9.62
CA ILE A 139 0.66 -9.67 10.48
C ILE A 139 1.32 -8.32 10.13
N GLY A 140 1.48 -8.00 8.84
CA GLY A 140 2.00 -6.71 8.40
C GLY A 140 1.10 -5.55 8.84
N ALA A 141 -0.22 -5.68 8.69
CA ALA A 141 -1.20 -4.70 9.13
C ALA A 141 -1.17 -4.46 10.66
N LEU A 142 -0.94 -5.52 11.44
CA LEU A 142 -0.82 -5.45 12.90
C LEU A 142 0.47 -4.75 13.33
N LEU A 143 1.59 -5.03 12.68
CA LEU A 143 2.90 -4.52 13.08
C LEU A 143 3.15 -3.08 12.63
N ALA A 144 2.54 -2.63 11.54
CA ALA A 144 2.78 -1.29 11.00
C ALA A 144 2.45 -0.15 11.98
N PRO A 145 1.28 -0.13 12.66
CA PRO A 145 1.00 0.91 13.67
C PRO A 145 1.98 0.91 14.85
N LEU A 146 2.48 -0.26 15.25
CA LEU A 146 3.49 -0.38 16.33
C LEU A 146 4.82 0.24 15.90
N LEU A 147 5.25 -0.01 14.65
CA LEU A 147 6.44 0.61 14.08
C LEU A 147 6.30 2.13 14.03
N LEU A 148 5.17 2.61 13.49
CA LEU A 148 4.89 4.05 13.39
C LEU A 148 4.86 4.72 14.76
N GLY A 149 4.26 4.08 15.77
CA GLY A 149 4.23 4.57 17.14
C GLY A 149 5.62 4.67 17.77
N ASN A 150 6.46 3.66 17.60
CA ASN A 150 7.83 3.67 18.09
C ASN A 150 8.65 4.80 17.45
N VAL A 151 8.56 4.97 16.11
CA VAL A 151 9.27 6.06 15.43
C VAL A 151 8.77 7.43 15.91
N LEU A 152 7.45 7.58 16.13
CA LEU A 152 6.89 8.80 16.68
C LEU A 152 7.45 9.13 18.07
N VAL A 153 7.52 8.14 18.96
CA VAL A 153 8.10 8.33 20.31
C VAL A 153 9.58 8.74 20.24
N MET A 154 10.33 8.14 19.31
CA MET A 154 11.75 8.43 19.16
C MET A 154 12.04 9.78 18.51
N THR A 155 11.20 10.23 17.58
CA THR A 155 11.46 11.42 16.74
C THR A 155 10.57 12.62 17.08
N GLY A 156 9.46 12.42 17.77
CA GLY A 156 8.43 13.44 18.00
C GLY A 156 7.70 13.89 16.73
N SER A 157 7.91 13.24 15.59
CA SER A 157 7.43 13.67 14.27
C SER A 157 6.55 12.64 13.60
N TYR A 158 5.30 13.00 13.32
CA TYR A 158 4.37 12.17 12.52
C TYR A 158 4.85 12.01 11.08
N GLN A 159 5.53 13.02 10.53
CA GLN A 159 6.13 12.97 9.20
C GLN A 159 7.20 11.87 9.12
N MET A 160 8.16 11.88 10.05
CA MET A 160 9.22 10.87 10.10
C MET A 160 8.66 9.48 10.32
N SER A 161 7.61 9.37 11.13
CA SER A 161 6.90 8.14 11.37
C SER A 161 6.33 7.58 10.05
N LEU A 162 5.57 8.37 9.28
CA LEU A 162 5.05 7.93 7.98
C LEU A 162 6.16 7.61 6.96
N MET A 163 7.23 8.41 6.92
CA MET A 163 8.35 8.16 6.01
C MET A 163 9.09 6.86 6.33
N SER A 164 9.12 6.43 7.60
CA SER A 164 9.84 5.22 8.01
C SER A 164 9.32 3.94 7.34
N ILE A 165 8.04 3.90 6.97
CA ILE A 165 7.44 2.74 6.30
C ILE A 165 7.50 2.83 4.76
N ALA A 166 8.04 3.92 4.18
CA ALA A 166 8.10 4.08 2.72
C ALA A 166 9.02 3.06 2.03
N ILE A 167 10.00 2.48 2.74
CA ILE A 167 10.86 1.43 2.21
C ILE A 167 10.09 0.09 2.02
N ALA A 168 9.05 -0.14 2.79
CA ALA A 168 8.35 -1.42 2.82
C ALA A 168 7.71 -1.80 1.46
N PRO A 169 7.00 -0.90 0.75
CA PRO A 169 6.51 -1.19 -0.60
C PRO A 169 7.62 -1.53 -1.61
N VAL A 170 8.80 -0.94 -1.46
CA VAL A 170 9.95 -1.25 -2.32
C VAL A 170 10.42 -2.68 -2.12
N ILE A 171 10.53 -3.14 -0.86
CA ILE A 171 10.88 -4.53 -0.54
C ILE A 171 9.81 -5.48 -1.12
N GLY A 172 8.53 -5.14 -0.97
CA GLY A 172 7.42 -5.89 -1.55
C GLY A 172 7.47 -5.96 -3.07
N ALA A 173 7.79 -4.85 -3.74
CA ALA A 173 7.96 -4.77 -5.19
C ALA A 173 9.11 -5.68 -5.68
N CYS A 174 10.25 -5.67 -4.99
CA CYS A 174 11.36 -6.58 -5.27
C CYS A 174 10.93 -8.05 -5.16
N ALA A 175 10.17 -8.42 -4.13
CA ALA A 175 9.67 -9.78 -3.98
C ALA A 175 8.76 -10.20 -5.15
N LEU A 176 7.89 -9.31 -5.66
CA LEU A 176 7.02 -9.57 -6.80
C LEU A 176 7.79 -9.75 -8.11
N PHE A 177 8.91 -9.04 -8.28
CA PHE A 177 9.74 -9.14 -9.48
C PHE A 177 10.31 -10.56 -9.66
N PHE A 178 10.62 -11.26 -8.56
CA PHE A 178 11.15 -12.61 -8.58
C PHE A 178 10.13 -13.74 -8.78
N ILE A 179 8.83 -13.40 -8.95
CA ILE A 179 7.78 -14.37 -9.25
C ILE A 179 7.96 -14.86 -10.70
N ARG A 180 7.95 -16.18 -10.87
CA ARG A 180 7.95 -16.82 -12.19
C ARG A 180 6.53 -17.33 -12.49
N LEU A 181 5.84 -16.65 -13.39
CA LEU A 181 4.61 -17.17 -13.96
C LEU A 181 4.96 -18.18 -15.05
N LYS A 182 4.26 -19.31 -15.04
CA LYS A 182 4.35 -20.31 -16.12
C LYS A 182 3.56 -19.81 -17.33
#